data_c22e8fdb6cb1914e755d6f1d1281b241
#
_entry.id   c22e8fdb6cb1914e755d6f1d1281b241
#
_cell.length_a   1.000
_cell.length_b   1.000
_cell.length_c   1.000
_cell.angle_alpha   90.00
_cell.angle_beta   90.00
_cell.angle_gamma   90.00
#
_symmetry.space_group_name_H-M   'P 1'
#
loop_
_entity.id
_entity.type
_entity.pdbx_description
1 polymer ?
#
loop_
_entity_poly.entity_id
_entity_poly.type
_entity_poly.pdbx_seq_one_letter_code
_entity_poly.pdbx_strand_id
1 'polypeptide(L)'
;VQFRPSLNEAETWPRPLQQPIRIWHGSATSEASVELAAKWGDPLFSANVTNPIEPYAALVRYYRERWEAHGRDPADALVGAGTAGYYAAKTSQEAVATYRPIFEARQAAWRRGGMPIVFHSLEDAIERSSALIGSPQQIIEKIHRYHEQMGHEVLNINSDGAGLTPAQHRETLELFQSDIAPTLRRDIPSRSFPAPAGSVIAAAAHPASDP
;
A
#
# COMPACT_ATOMS: atom_id res chain seq x y z
N VAL A 1 11.19 29.95 -10.97
CA VAL A 1 12.44 29.82 -10.23
C VAL A 1 13.02 28.45 -10.50
N GLN A 2 14.18 28.39 -11.12
CA GLN A 2 14.83 27.11 -11.41
C GLN A 2 15.67 26.71 -10.19
N PHE A 3 15.20 25.71 -9.45
CA PHE A 3 15.84 25.26 -8.20
C PHE A 3 17.00 24.31 -8.43
N ARG A 4 17.11 23.70 -9.61
CA ARG A 4 18.17 22.77 -9.96
C ARG A 4 18.63 23.00 -11.40
N PRO A 5 19.91 22.80 -11.73
CA PRO A 5 20.38 22.82 -13.11
C PRO A 5 19.74 21.67 -13.90
N SER A 6 19.66 21.84 -15.20
CA SER A 6 19.23 20.77 -16.11
C SER A 6 20.18 19.58 -15.99
N LEU A 7 19.64 18.37 -15.98
CA LEU A 7 20.42 17.15 -16.06
C LEU A 7 20.70 16.85 -17.53
N ASN A 8 21.97 16.82 -17.91
CA ASN A 8 22.42 16.43 -19.26
C ASN A 8 23.10 15.07 -19.16
N GLU A 9 22.62 14.09 -19.92
CA GLU A 9 23.17 12.73 -19.98
C GLU A 9 23.43 12.09 -18.60
N ALA A 10 22.55 12.36 -17.65
CA ALA A 10 22.67 11.85 -16.29
C ALA A 10 22.43 10.33 -16.27
N GLU A 11 23.37 9.61 -15.72
CA GLU A 11 23.27 8.17 -15.53
C GLU A 11 23.05 7.81 -14.06
N THR A 12 22.24 6.78 -13.83
CA THR A 12 22.01 6.22 -12.49
C THR A 12 22.61 4.82 -12.36
N TRP A 13 23.22 4.55 -11.23
CA TRP A 13 23.82 3.25 -10.92
C TRP A 13 23.36 2.75 -9.55
N PRO A 14 23.13 1.43 -9.35
CA PRO A 14 23.25 0.37 -10.37
C PRO A 14 22.18 0.48 -11.45
N ARG A 15 22.43 -0.05 -12.63
CA ARG A 15 21.44 -0.13 -13.71
C ARG A 15 20.31 -1.07 -13.28
N PRO A 16 19.03 -0.74 -13.57
CA PRO A 16 17.91 -1.61 -13.22
C PRO A 16 17.99 -2.92 -14.01
N LEU A 17 17.72 -4.02 -13.30
CA LEU A 17 17.60 -5.36 -13.92
C LEU A 17 16.32 -5.47 -14.75
N GLN A 18 15.23 -4.84 -14.29
CA GLN A 18 13.95 -4.83 -14.98
C GLN A 18 13.89 -3.70 -16.02
N GLN A 19 13.45 -4.03 -17.23
CA GLN A 19 13.25 -3.06 -18.30
C GLN A 19 11.96 -3.40 -19.07
N PRO A 20 11.01 -2.45 -19.19
CA PRO A 20 11.00 -1.15 -18.51
C PRO A 20 10.78 -1.27 -17.01
N ILE A 21 11.21 -0.26 -16.26
CA ILE A 21 10.88 -0.15 -14.83
C ILE A 21 9.38 0.14 -14.70
N ARG A 22 8.69 -0.59 -13.82
CA ARG A 22 7.30 -0.29 -13.50
C ARG A 22 7.22 0.97 -12.65
N ILE A 23 6.44 1.93 -13.11
CA ILE A 23 6.17 3.18 -12.39
C ILE A 23 4.83 3.05 -11.69
N TRP A 24 4.77 3.42 -10.41
CA TRP A 24 3.55 3.53 -9.64
C TRP A 24 3.24 5.00 -9.37
N HIS A 25 2.04 5.45 -9.74
CA HIS A 25 1.59 6.80 -9.42
C HIS A 25 0.96 6.82 -8.03
N GLY A 26 1.57 7.56 -7.10
CA GLY A 26 1.01 7.78 -5.77
C GLY A 26 -0.08 8.84 -5.80
N SER A 27 -1.25 8.55 -5.23
CA SER A 27 -2.30 9.56 -5.00
C SER A 27 -2.94 9.36 -3.63
N ALA A 28 -3.12 10.47 -2.90
CA ALA A 28 -3.88 10.50 -1.65
C ALA A 28 -5.30 11.03 -1.87
N THR A 29 -5.45 12.17 -2.56
CA THR A 29 -6.74 12.85 -2.72
C THR A 29 -6.91 13.52 -4.09
N SER A 30 -5.92 13.39 -4.98
CA SER A 30 -5.88 14.14 -6.24
C SER A 30 -6.43 13.31 -7.40
N GLU A 31 -7.61 13.65 -7.90
CA GLU A 31 -8.16 13.10 -9.14
C GLU A 31 -7.24 13.35 -10.34
N ALA A 32 -6.56 14.49 -10.39
CA ALA A 32 -5.62 14.81 -11.47
C ALA A 32 -4.44 13.84 -11.52
N SER A 33 -3.92 13.39 -10.35
CA SER A 33 -2.87 12.37 -10.29
C SER A 33 -3.40 11.00 -10.72
N VAL A 34 -4.63 10.69 -10.37
CA VAL A 34 -5.31 9.45 -10.76
C VAL A 34 -5.57 9.41 -12.27
N GLU A 35 -6.05 10.51 -12.86
CA GLU A 35 -6.23 10.68 -14.30
C GLU A 35 -4.91 10.50 -15.05
N LEU A 36 -3.81 11.04 -14.51
CA LEU A 36 -2.49 10.92 -15.10
C LEU A 36 -2.01 9.46 -15.12
N ALA A 37 -2.21 8.72 -14.01
CA ALA A 37 -1.89 7.29 -13.94
C ALA A 37 -2.67 6.49 -15.00
N ALA A 38 -3.98 6.69 -15.09
CA ALA A 38 -4.83 6.03 -16.07
C ALA A 38 -4.43 6.38 -17.51
N LYS A 39 -4.14 7.66 -17.78
CA LYS A 39 -3.72 8.13 -19.11
C LYS A 39 -2.43 7.48 -19.59
N TRP A 40 -1.45 7.31 -18.72
CA TRP A 40 -0.17 6.71 -19.07
C TRP A 40 -0.18 5.17 -19.03
N GLY A 41 -1.20 4.56 -18.45
CA GLY A 41 -1.27 3.11 -18.26
C GLY A 41 -0.37 2.62 -17.15
N ASP A 42 -0.15 3.47 -16.16
CA ASP A 42 0.66 3.15 -14.98
C ASP A 42 -0.22 2.72 -13.80
N PRO A 43 0.23 1.78 -12.97
CA PRO A 43 -0.46 1.41 -11.73
C PRO A 43 -0.68 2.59 -10.79
N LEU A 44 -1.82 2.57 -10.08
CA LEU A 44 -2.14 3.53 -9.03
C LEU A 44 -1.76 2.97 -7.66
N PHE A 45 -0.98 3.73 -6.87
CA PHE A 45 -0.77 3.45 -5.45
C PHE A 45 -1.59 4.44 -4.60
N SER A 46 -2.60 3.91 -3.91
CA SER A 46 -3.42 4.72 -3.00
C SER A 46 -2.70 4.93 -1.68
N ALA A 47 -2.26 6.16 -1.43
CA ALA A 47 -1.56 6.57 -0.19
C ALA A 47 -2.55 6.82 0.94
N ASN A 48 -3.30 5.80 1.34
CA ASN A 48 -4.45 5.85 2.24
C ASN A 48 -4.08 5.75 3.72
N VAL A 49 -3.20 6.60 4.19
CA VAL A 49 -2.67 6.56 5.57
C VAL A 49 -3.26 7.61 6.51
N THR A 50 -3.95 8.64 6.00
CA THR A 50 -4.34 9.81 6.78
C THR A 50 -5.83 10.02 6.95
N ASN A 51 -6.67 9.44 6.08
CA ASN A 51 -8.13 9.62 6.07
C ASN A 51 -8.86 8.27 6.20
N PRO A 52 -10.18 8.27 6.38
CA PRO A 52 -11.01 7.07 6.23
C PRO A 52 -10.84 6.39 4.86
N ILE A 53 -11.21 5.12 4.75
CA ILE A 53 -10.98 4.32 3.52
C ILE A 53 -11.87 4.77 2.36
N GLU A 54 -13.09 5.23 2.62
CA GLU A 54 -14.10 5.51 1.59
C GLU A 54 -13.67 6.53 0.51
N PRO A 55 -13.06 7.69 0.84
CA PRO A 55 -12.55 8.61 -0.17
C PRO A 55 -11.51 7.98 -1.09
N TYR A 56 -10.64 7.12 -0.55
CA TYR A 56 -9.65 6.42 -1.35
C TYR A 56 -10.27 5.36 -2.26
N ALA A 57 -11.27 4.64 -1.78
CA ALA A 57 -12.03 3.70 -2.59
C ALA A 57 -12.74 4.40 -3.76
N ALA A 58 -13.25 5.62 -3.55
CA ALA A 58 -13.84 6.43 -4.62
C ALA A 58 -12.79 6.79 -5.68
N LEU A 59 -11.57 7.19 -5.28
CA LEU A 59 -10.49 7.48 -6.23
C LEU A 59 -10.03 6.24 -7.00
N VAL A 60 -10.04 5.06 -6.38
CA VAL A 60 -9.72 3.80 -7.07
C VAL A 60 -10.79 3.45 -8.10
N ARG A 61 -12.08 3.65 -7.78
CA ARG A 61 -13.14 3.49 -8.78
C ARG A 61 -12.96 4.44 -9.95
N TYR A 62 -12.73 5.72 -9.67
CA TYR A 62 -12.44 6.73 -10.69
C TYR A 62 -11.23 6.34 -11.56
N TYR A 63 -10.13 5.82 -10.97
CA TYR A 63 -8.99 5.32 -11.71
C TYR A 63 -9.37 4.22 -12.71
N ARG A 64 -10.16 3.24 -12.29
CA ARG A 64 -10.59 2.14 -13.18
C ARG A 64 -11.50 2.62 -14.31
N GLU A 65 -12.43 3.55 -14.01
CA GLU A 65 -13.28 4.19 -15.02
C GLU A 65 -12.44 4.95 -16.05
N ARG A 66 -11.44 5.72 -15.60
CA ARG A 66 -10.54 6.45 -16.50
C ARG A 66 -9.63 5.53 -17.30
N TRP A 67 -9.15 4.45 -16.67
CA TRP A 67 -8.35 3.42 -17.34
C TRP A 67 -9.11 2.84 -18.55
N GLU A 68 -10.35 2.42 -18.36
CA GLU A 68 -11.23 1.92 -19.41
C GLU A 68 -11.53 2.98 -20.48
N ALA A 69 -11.80 4.22 -20.06
CA ALA A 69 -12.04 5.35 -20.97
C ALA A 69 -10.84 5.67 -21.88
N HIS A 70 -9.62 5.32 -21.44
CA HIS A 70 -8.42 5.38 -22.29
C HIS A 70 -8.22 4.12 -23.16
N GLY A 71 -9.23 3.26 -23.29
CA GLY A 71 -9.25 2.08 -24.18
C GLY A 71 -8.39 0.91 -23.68
N ARG A 72 -8.14 0.80 -22.39
CA ARG A 72 -7.36 -0.28 -21.79
C ARG A 72 -8.25 -1.35 -21.17
N ASP A 73 -7.74 -2.58 -21.08
CA ASP A 73 -8.44 -3.67 -20.41
C ASP A 73 -8.53 -3.38 -18.89
N PRO A 74 -9.74 -3.31 -18.31
CA PRO A 74 -9.92 -3.11 -16.86
C PRO A 74 -9.17 -4.12 -15.99
N ALA A 75 -8.94 -5.34 -16.50
CA ALA A 75 -8.18 -6.36 -15.81
C ALA A 75 -6.70 -5.98 -15.60
N ASP A 76 -6.17 -5.06 -16.39
CA ASP A 76 -4.78 -4.59 -16.28
C ASP A 76 -4.60 -3.40 -15.32
N ALA A 77 -5.70 -2.82 -14.82
CA ALA A 77 -5.68 -1.69 -13.91
C ALA A 77 -5.21 -2.12 -12.51
N LEU A 78 -3.90 -2.09 -12.30
CA LEU A 78 -3.29 -2.45 -11.01
C LEU A 78 -3.46 -1.36 -9.96
N VAL A 79 -3.83 -1.79 -8.75
CA VAL A 79 -3.98 -0.92 -7.59
C VAL A 79 -3.13 -1.43 -6.43
N GLY A 80 -2.31 -0.54 -5.87
CA GLY A 80 -1.64 -0.75 -4.61
C GLY A 80 -2.32 0.07 -3.51
N ALA A 81 -2.29 -0.43 -2.29
CA ALA A 81 -2.83 0.23 -1.11
C ALA A 81 -1.83 0.21 0.05
N GLY A 82 -1.80 1.30 0.82
CA GLY A 82 -0.97 1.41 2.01
C GLY A 82 -1.75 1.17 3.31
N THR A 83 -1.04 1.13 4.42
CA THR A 83 -1.62 1.01 5.76
C THR A 83 -1.18 2.17 6.67
N ALA A 84 -2.07 2.62 7.55
CA ALA A 84 -1.80 3.68 8.52
C ALA A 84 -0.99 3.22 9.74
N GLY A 85 -0.55 1.98 9.75
CA GLY A 85 0.24 1.30 10.77
C GLY A 85 -0.15 -0.16 10.89
N TYR A 86 0.74 -0.95 11.50
CA TYR A 86 0.55 -2.37 11.72
C TYR A 86 1.07 -2.77 13.09
N TYR A 87 0.24 -3.48 13.85
CA TYR A 87 0.66 -4.18 15.06
C TYR A 87 -0.28 -5.36 15.37
N ALA A 88 0.23 -6.56 15.32
CA ALA A 88 -0.46 -7.78 15.73
C ALA A 88 0.01 -8.23 17.11
N ALA A 89 -0.91 -8.61 17.98
CA ALA A 89 -0.65 -9.31 19.21
C ALA A 89 -1.59 -10.53 19.33
N LYS A 90 -1.36 -11.41 20.29
CA LYS A 90 -2.18 -12.62 20.47
C LYS A 90 -3.64 -12.32 20.74
N THR A 91 -3.91 -11.19 21.40
CA THR A 91 -5.26 -10.69 21.66
C THR A 91 -5.41 -9.25 21.23
N SER A 92 -6.65 -8.86 20.92
CA SER A 92 -6.99 -7.48 20.55
C SER A 92 -6.74 -6.50 21.70
N GLN A 93 -7.00 -6.89 22.91
CA GLN A 93 -6.78 -6.08 24.10
C GLN A 93 -5.29 -5.77 24.27
N GLU A 94 -4.43 -6.76 24.10
CA GLU A 94 -2.98 -6.59 24.14
C GLU A 94 -2.49 -5.68 23.02
N ALA A 95 -2.98 -5.88 21.78
CA ALA A 95 -2.62 -5.04 20.64
C ALA A 95 -2.99 -3.57 20.89
N VAL A 96 -4.21 -3.31 21.33
CA VAL A 96 -4.67 -1.95 21.63
C VAL A 96 -3.89 -1.34 22.80
N ALA A 97 -3.67 -2.08 23.88
CA ALA A 97 -2.93 -1.59 25.04
C ALA A 97 -1.49 -1.20 24.69
N THR A 98 -0.82 -2.03 23.89
CA THR A 98 0.57 -1.79 23.46
C THR A 98 0.66 -0.62 22.45
N TYR A 99 -0.27 -0.54 21.49
CA TYR A 99 -0.19 0.45 20.42
C TYR A 99 -0.73 1.83 20.81
N ARG A 100 -1.57 1.93 21.86
CA ARG A 100 -2.17 3.19 22.33
C ARG A 100 -1.14 4.30 22.60
N PRO A 101 -0.09 4.10 23.41
CA PRO A 101 0.89 5.16 23.66
C PRO A 101 1.62 5.58 22.36
N ILE A 102 1.83 4.68 21.41
CA ILE A 102 2.45 4.99 20.12
C ILE A 102 1.52 5.88 19.29
N PHE A 103 0.24 5.54 19.22
CA PHE A 103 -0.78 6.33 18.54
C PHE A 103 -0.88 7.73 19.15
N GLU A 104 -0.98 7.85 20.47
CA GLU A 104 -1.08 9.12 21.19
C GLU A 104 0.16 10.01 20.99
N ALA A 105 1.36 9.42 21.03
CA ALA A 105 2.61 10.14 20.76
C ALA A 105 2.64 10.69 19.31
N ARG A 106 2.21 9.90 18.34
CA ARG A 106 2.08 10.33 16.94
C ARG A 106 1.05 11.45 16.78
N GLN A 107 -0.10 11.33 17.41
CA GLN A 107 -1.13 12.37 17.42
C GLN A 107 -0.61 13.68 18.02
N ALA A 108 0.12 13.59 19.13
CA ALA A 108 0.73 14.77 19.77
C ALA A 108 1.77 15.42 18.84
N ALA A 109 2.57 14.64 18.13
CA ALA A 109 3.53 15.16 17.15
C ALA A 109 2.81 15.86 15.97
N TRP A 110 1.74 15.29 15.45
CA TRP A 110 0.93 15.88 14.37
C TRP A 110 0.28 17.21 14.80
N ARG A 111 -0.30 17.27 16.00
CA ARG A 111 -0.83 18.53 16.56
C ARG A 111 0.24 19.62 16.66
N ARG A 112 1.43 19.29 17.15
CA ARG A 112 2.56 20.25 17.20
C ARG A 112 3.00 20.72 15.82
N GLY A 113 2.92 19.84 14.80
CA GLY A 113 3.21 20.18 13.40
C GLY A 113 2.09 20.89 12.65
N GLY A 114 0.95 21.21 13.30
CA GLY A 114 -0.20 21.84 12.66
C GLY A 114 -0.96 20.93 11.69
N MET A 115 -0.74 19.62 11.77
CA MET A 115 -1.45 18.66 10.91
C MET A 115 -2.87 18.41 11.43
N PRO A 116 -3.86 18.27 10.55
CA PRO A 116 -5.23 17.98 10.96
C PRO A 116 -5.31 16.61 11.64
N ILE A 117 -6.11 16.53 12.70
CA ILE A 117 -6.43 15.30 13.40
C ILE A 117 -7.76 14.77 12.87
N VAL A 118 -7.70 13.68 12.13
CA VAL A 118 -8.88 13.04 11.50
C VAL A 118 -9.49 11.99 12.43
N PHE A 119 -8.65 11.22 13.13
CA PHE A 119 -9.08 10.16 14.06
C PHE A 119 -8.83 10.63 15.49
N HIS A 120 -9.88 10.64 16.33
CA HIS A 120 -9.80 11.18 17.67
C HIS A 120 -9.38 10.16 18.74
N SER A 121 -9.48 8.87 18.44
CA SER A 121 -9.02 7.77 19.27
C SER A 121 -8.37 6.67 18.45
N LEU A 122 -7.66 5.76 19.11
CA LEU A 122 -7.09 4.59 18.46
C LEU A 122 -8.20 3.67 17.89
N GLU A 123 -9.30 3.52 18.62
CA GLU A 123 -10.45 2.73 18.20
C GLU A 123 -11.08 3.31 16.92
N ASP A 124 -11.26 4.62 16.87
CA ASP A 124 -11.73 5.32 15.68
C ASP A 124 -10.80 5.12 14.48
N ALA A 125 -9.49 5.18 14.70
CA ALA A 125 -8.49 4.89 13.68
C ALA A 125 -8.53 3.42 13.23
N ILE A 126 -8.64 2.47 14.17
CA ILE A 126 -8.77 1.05 13.86
C ILE A 126 -10.03 0.79 13.04
N GLU A 127 -11.15 1.39 13.38
CA GLU A 127 -12.41 1.15 12.68
C GLU A 127 -12.41 1.74 11.27
N ARG A 128 -12.05 3.01 11.11
CA ARG A 128 -12.29 3.76 9.86
C ARG A 128 -11.09 3.92 8.94
N SER A 129 -9.86 3.77 9.45
CA SER A 129 -8.65 3.91 8.63
C SER A 129 -8.12 2.57 8.13
N SER A 130 -7.03 2.62 7.38
CA SER A 130 -6.26 1.44 6.95
C SER A 130 -5.32 0.88 8.03
N ALA A 131 -5.42 1.32 9.30
CA ALA A 131 -4.59 0.81 10.40
C ALA A 131 -4.95 -0.65 10.71
N LEU A 132 -3.96 -1.52 10.73
CA LEU A 132 -4.07 -2.95 11.00
C LEU A 132 -3.53 -3.23 12.41
N ILE A 133 -4.36 -3.03 13.43
CA ILE A 133 -4.00 -3.19 14.84
C ILE A 133 -5.03 -4.10 15.50
N GLY A 134 -4.59 -5.24 16.03
CA GLY A 134 -5.49 -6.21 16.64
C GLY A 134 -4.91 -7.62 16.75
N SER A 135 -5.77 -8.59 17.03
CA SER A 135 -5.42 -10.01 16.90
C SER A 135 -5.26 -10.42 15.44
N PRO A 136 -4.59 -11.53 15.13
CA PRO A 136 -4.49 -12.04 13.75
C PRO A 136 -5.83 -12.15 13.05
N GLN A 137 -6.85 -12.67 13.73
CA GLN A 137 -8.19 -12.83 13.16
C GLN A 137 -8.80 -11.47 12.76
N GLN A 138 -8.73 -10.46 13.64
CA GLN A 138 -9.26 -9.13 13.33
C GLN A 138 -8.53 -8.45 12.17
N ILE A 139 -7.21 -8.64 12.09
CA ILE A 139 -6.41 -8.09 10.99
C ILE A 139 -6.80 -8.75 9.68
N ILE A 140 -6.98 -10.08 9.66
CA ILE A 140 -7.44 -10.82 8.48
C ILE A 140 -8.80 -10.29 8.02
N GLU A 141 -9.77 -10.22 8.92
CA GLU A 141 -11.12 -9.72 8.61
C GLU A 141 -11.10 -8.28 8.07
N LYS A 142 -10.24 -7.45 8.65
CA LYS A 142 -10.07 -6.07 8.19
C LYS A 142 -9.43 -5.99 6.81
N ILE A 143 -8.41 -6.81 6.52
CA ILE A 143 -7.78 -6.86 5.20
C ILE A 143 -8.79 -7.34 4.14
N HIS A 144 -9.65 -8.32 4.45
CA HIS A 144 -10.72 -8.74 3.55
C HIS A 144 -11.68 -7.59 3.23
N ARG A 145 -12.23 -6.92 4.26
CA ARG A 145 -13.10 -5.75 4.08
C ARG A 145 -12.42 -4.64 3.26
N TYR A 146 -11.15 -4.40 3.53
CA TYR A 146 -10.35 -3.41 2.83
C TYR A 146 -10.15 -3.79 1.36
N HIS A 147 -9.86 -5.05 1.10
CA HIS A 147 -9.75 -5.57 -0.26
C HIS A 147 -11.08 -5.49 -1.02
N GLU A 148 -12.20 -5.84 -0.41
CA GLU A 148 -13.54 -5.71 -1.00
C GLU A 148 -13.86 -4.27 -1.43
N GLN A 149 -13.46 -3.28 -0.64
CA GLN A 149 -13.68 -1.86 -0.94
C GLN A 149 -12.77 -1.31 -2.02
N MET A 150 -11.51 -1.71 -2.03
CA MET A 150 -10.46 -1.13 -2.87
C MET A 150 -10.13 -2.02 -4.08
N GLY A 151 -10.28 -3.34 -3.98
CA GLY A 151 -9.86 -4.29 -5.00
C GLY A 151 -8.37 -4.20 -5.35
N HIS A 152 -7.53 -3.93 -4.37
CA HIS A 152 -6.09 -3.76 -4.56
C HIS A 152 -5.38 -5.11 -4.72
N GLU A 153 -4.38 -5.16 -5.57
CA GLU A 153 -3.52 -6.33 -5.78
C GLU A 153 -2.25 -6.30 -4.93
N VAL A 154 -1.86 -5.11 -4.48
CA VAL A 154 -0.70 -4.93 -3.61
C VAL A 154 -1.12 -4.24 -2.33
N LEU A 155 -0.84 -4.86 -1.20
CA LEU A 155 -0.98 -4.25 0.12
C LEU A 155 0.40 -3.98 0.72
N ASN A 156 0.75 -2.71 0.88
CA ASN A 156 1.96 -2.30 1.59
C ASN A 156 1.63 -2.14 3.08
N ILE A 157 2.18 -3.04 3.89
CA ILE A 157 1.99 -3.03 5.35
C ILE A 157 3.14 -2.23 5.97
N ASN A 158 2.81 -1.07 6.54
CA ASN A 158 3.78 -0.25 7.25
C ASN A 158 4.04 -0.84 8.65
N SER A 159 5.15 -1.53 8.79
CA SER A 159 5.63 -2.13 10.04
C SER A 159 7.05 -1.65 10.33
N ASP A 160 7.21 -0.34 10.60
CA ASP A 160 8.51 0.28 10.87
C ASP A 160 9.02 0.04 12.30
N GLY A 161 8.19 -0.49 13.17
CA GLY A 161 8.53 -0.76 14.57
C GLY A 161 8.69 0.48 15.45
N ALA A 162 8.39 1.67 14.94
CA ALA A 162 8.54 2.91 15.70
C ALA A 162 7.70 2.90 16.98
N GLY A 163 8.34 3.10 18.11
CA GLY A 163 7.73 3.06 19.44
C GLY A 163 7.55 1.66 20.05
N LEU A 164 7.91 0.61 19.33
CA LEU A 164 7.94 -0.78 19.83
C LEU A 164 9.32 -1.15 20.35
N THR A 165 9.37 -2.07 21.30
CA THR A 165 10.64 -2.74 21.64
C THR A 165 11.03 -3.71 20.51
N PRO A 166 12.33 -4.06 20.36
CA PRO A 166 12.75 -5.05 19.36
C PRO A 166 12.04 -6.41 19.49
N ALA A 167 11.69 -6.81 20.71
CA ALA A 167 10.95 -8.05 20.95
C ALA A 167 9.51 -7.97 20.42
N GLN A 168 8.79 -6.89 20.74
CA GLN A 168 7.43 -6.65 20.25
C GLN A 168 7.39 -6.54 18.72
N HIS A 169 8.36 -5.84 18.13
CA HIS A 169 8.45 -5.73 16.67
C HIS A 169 8.69 -7.08 16.00
N ARG A 170 9.55 -7.92 16.58
CA ARG A 170 9.78 -9.28 16.07
C ARG A 170 8.53 -10.14 16.19
N GLU A 171 7.89 -10.16 17.37
CA GLU A 171 6.69 -10.97 17.61
C GLU A 171 5.55 -10.61 16.66
N THR A 172 5.31 -9.31 16.39
CA THR A 172 4.26 -8.89 15.45
C THR A 172 4.55 -9.37 14.02
N LEU A 173 5.83 -9.42 13.58
CA LEU A 173 6.22 -9.93 12.27
C LEU A 173 6.10 -11.47 12.21
N GLU A 174 6.43 -12.16 13.28
CA GLU A 174 6.26 -13.60 13.40
C GLU A 174 4.77 -13.99 13.31
N LEU A 175 3.89 -13.29 14.05
CA LEU A 175 2.44 -13.46 13.94
C LEU A 175 1.90 -13.20 12.54
N PHE A 176 2.43 -12.19 11.86
CA PHE A 176 2.05 -11.96 10.46
C PHE A 176 2.39 -13.15 9.57
N GLN A 177 3.61 -13.67 9.70
CA GLN A 177 4.07 -14.77 8.86
C GLN A 177 3.39 -16.09 9.17
N SER A 178 3.14 -16.40 10.45
CA SER A 178 2.57 -17.68 10.87
C SER A 178 1.05 -17.74 10.73
N ASP A 179 0.34 -16.67 11.13
CA ASP A 179 -1.10 -16.71 11.33
C ASP A 179 -1.89 -15.90 10.29
N ILE A 180 -1.32 -14.78 9.80
CA ILE A 180 -2.04 -13.87 8.92
C ILE A 180 -1.76 -14.17 7.45
N ALA A 181 -0.48 -14.16 7.05
CA ALA A 181 -0.12 -14.27 5.64
C ALA A 181 -0.56 -15.58 4.96
N PRO A 182 -0.54 -16.76 5.59
CA PRO A 182 -1.01 -18.00 4.97
C PRO A 182 -2.50 -17.94 4.63
N THR A 183 -3.32 -17.38 5.53
CA THR A 183 -4.76 -17.20 5.30
C THR A 183 -5.02 -16.24 4.15
N LEU A 184 -4.37 -15.08 4.15
CA LEU A 184 -4.54 -14.09 3.08
C LEU A 184 -4.10 -14.63 1.72
N ARG A 185 -2.99 -15.38 1.63
CA ARG A 185 -2.53 -15.99 0.37
C ARG A 185 -3.49 -17.03 -0.19
N ARG A 186 -4.20 -17.74 0.69
CA ARG A 186 -5.24 -18.71 0.29
C ARG A 186 -6.50 -18.00 -0.19
N ASP A 187 -6.95 -16.98 0.54
CA ASP A 187 -8.25 -16.35 0.35
C ASP A 187 -8.22 -15.23 -0.70
N ILE A 188 -7.09 -14.55 -0.84
CA ILE A 188 -6.84 -13.49 -1.83
C ILE A 188 -5.56 -13.84 -2.59
N PRO A 189 -5.62 -14.80 -3.53
CA PRO A 189 -4.45 -15.24 -4.25
C PRO A 189 -3.88 -14.13 -5.14
N SER A 190 -2.56 -13.97 -5.11
CA SER A 190 -1.88 -13.03 -5.99
C SER A 190 -2.03 -13.46 -7.45
N ARG A 191 -2.23 -12.48 -8.34
CA ARG A 191 -2.18 -12.68 -9.79
C ARG A 191 -0.86 -12.19 -10.37
N SER A 192 -0.51 -12.68 -11.55
CA SER A 192 0.61 -12.11 -12.32
C SER A 192 0.29 -10.67 -12.71
N PHE A 193 1.27 -9.79 -12.59
CA PHE A 193 1.09 -8.41 -13.02
C PHE A 193 1.22 -8.32 -14.55
N PRO A 194 0.37 -7.51 -15.21
CA PRO A 194 0.52 -7.24 -16.63
C PRO A 194 1.89 -6.58 -16.89
N ALA A 195 2.39 -6.70 -18.12
CA ALA A 195 3.62 -6.02 -18.50
C ALA A 195 3.46 -4.49 -18.36
N PRO A 196 4.51 -3.75 -17.97
CA PRO A 196 4.46 -2.30 -17.95
C PRO A 196 4.10 -1.72 -19.32
N ALA A 197 3.37 -0.60 -19.34
CA ALA A 197 3.04 0.09 -20.59
C ALA A 197 4.31 0.41 -21.39
N GLY A 198 4.27 0.18 -22.73
CA GLY A 198 5.42 0.39 -23.60
C GLY A 198 6.49 -0.72 -23.54
N SER A 199 6.28 -1.80 -22.79
CA SER A 199 7.19 -2.93 -22.81
C SER A 199 7.08 -3.70 -24.13
N VAL A 200 8.14 -3.70 -24.92
CA VAL A 200 8.33 -4.71 -25.94
C VAL A 200 8.89 -5.93 -25.21
N ILE A 201 8.03 -6.93 -24.95
CA ILE A 201 8.49 -8.20 -24.41
C ILE A 201 9.31 -8.88 -25.52
N ALA A 202 10.62 -8.65 -25.55
CA ALA A 202 11.50 -9.60 -26.16
C ALA A 202 11.36 -10.89 -25.33
N ALA A 203 10.74 -11.90 -25.90
CA ALA A 203 10.69 -13.24 -25.33
C ALA A 203 12.16 -13.71 -25.17
N ALA A 204 12.74 -13.44 -24.02
CA ALA A 204 13.98 -14.05 -23.61
C ALA A 204 13.64 -15.49 -23.28
N ALA A 205 13.81 -16.36 -24.26
CA ALA A 205 13.93 -17.79 -24.05
C ALA A 205 15.00 -17.98 -22.97
N HIS A 206 14.61 -18.50 -21.82
CA HIS A 206 15.55 -19.09 -20.87
C HIS A 206 16.26 -20.23 -21.62
N PRO A 207 17.57 -20.20 -21.78
CA PRO A 207 18.27 -21.40 -22.18
C PRO A 207 18.08 -22.39 -21.03
N ALA A 208 17.45 -23.51 -21.35
CA ALA A 208 17.40 -24.67 -20.48
C ALA A 208 18.86 -24.99 -20.09
N SER A 209 19.17 -24.92 -18.79
CA SER A 209 20.37 -25.52 -18.24
C SER A 209 20.18 -27.04 -18.30
N ASP A 210 20.80 -27.66 -19.29
CA ASP A 210 20.98 -29.11 -19.34
C ASP A 210 22.05 -29.54 -18.32
N PRO A 211 22.00 -30.80 -17.82
CA PRO A 211 22.46 -31.32 -16.54
C PRO A 211 23.97 -31.34 -16.29
#